data_100b29c94e5451d1001bcc11f5b21378
#
_entry.id   100b29c94e5451d1001bcc11f5b21378
#
_cell.length_a   1.000
_cell.length_b   1.000
_cell.length_c   1.000
_cell.angle_alpha   90.00
_cell.angle_beta   90.00
_cell.angle_gamma   90.00
#
_symmetry.space_group_name_H-M   'P 1'
#
loop_
_entity.id
_entity.type
_entity.pdbx_description
1 polymer ?
#
loop_
_entity_poly.entity_id
_entity_poly.type
_entity_poly.pdbx_seq_one_letter_code
_entity_poly.pdbx_strand_id
1 'polypeptide(L)'
;MAQWLRTQPSPAQWIWSSTAIRALATARFVAEGFQLEADDIIGVDSLYLAPPDAALDVLRGTPPDVTSVAVVFHNPGITDLVNLLAGMHVLDNLPTFGMAQFSTREAWAYAQPASFSLDRIITPKGVRSL
;
A
#
# COMPACT_ATOMS: atom_id res chain seq x y z
N MET A 1 -9.67 3.18 11.66
CA MET A 1 -8.59 2.60 10.84
C MET A 1 -7.25 2.57 11.58
N ALA A 2 -6.79 3.68 12.17
CA ALA A 2 -5.51 3.69 12.88
C ALA A 2 -5.47 2.70 14.06
N GLN A 3 -6.56 2.58 14.83
CA GLN A 3 -6.62 1.60 15.91
C GLN A 3 -6.51 0.16 15.40
N TRP A 4 -7.15 -0.11 14.26
CA TRP A 4 -7.08 -1.42 13.63
C TRP A 4 -5.63 -1.73 13.21
N LEU A 5 -4.93 -0.75 12.64
CA LEU A 5 -3.53 -0.92 12.22
C LEU A 5 -2.63 -1.26 13.41
N ARG A 6 -2.89 -0.72 14.59
CA ARG A 6 -2.12 -1.02 15.79
C ARG A 6 -2.25 -2.45 16.26
N THR A 7 -3.32 -3.14 15.86
CA THR A 7 -3.56 -4.53 16.26
C THR A 7 -2.91 -5.54 15.33
N GLN A 8 -2.31 -5.10 14.21
CA GLN A 8 -1.76 -6.01 13.22
C GLN A 8 -0.46 -6.64 13.71
N PRO A 9 -0.26 -7.95 13.47
CA PRO A 9 0.95 -8.64 13.90
C PRO A 9 2.21 -8.26 13.12
N SER A 10 2.03 -7.72 11.89
CA SER A 10 3.13 -7.32 11.02
C SER A 10 2.92 -5.88 10.54
N PRO A 11 3.18 -4.90 11.41
CA PRO A 11 3.02 -3.50 11.03
C PRO A 11 4.02 -3.13 9.93
N ALA A 12 3.62 -2.18 9.06
CA ALA A 12 4.55 -1.66 8.07
C ALA A 12 5.72 -0.95 8.76
N GLN A 13 6.90 -1.12 8.18
CA GLN A 13 8.14 -0.50 8.66
C GLN A 13 8.55 0.68 7.78
N TRP A 14 7.88 0.87 6.66
CA TRP A 14 8.26 1.83 5.63
C TRP A 14 7.01 2.28 4.89
N ILE A 15 6.92 3.57 4.59
CA ILE A 15 5.77 4.10 3.86
C ILE A 15 6.25 4.89 2.65
N TRP A 16 5.87 4.42 1.47
CA TRP A 16 5.97 5.18 0.23
C TRP A 16 4.68 5.96 0.05
N SER A 17 4.75 7.27 -0.17
CA SER A 17 3.56 8.08 -0.39
C SER A 17 3.70 8.96 -1.62
N SER A 18 2.61 9.12 -2.36
CA SER A 18 2.50 10.21 -3.32
C SER A 18 2.74 11.53 -2.61
N THR A 19 3.29 12.50 -3.32
CA THR A 19 3.53 13.85 -2.80
C THR A 19 2.28 14.73 -2.80
N ALA A 20 1.15 14.23 -3.30
CA ALA A 20 -0.13 14.93 -3.22
C ALA A 20 -0.53 15.15 -1.76
N ILE A 21 -1.12 16.31 -1.46
CA ILE A 21 -1.48 16.70 -0.10
C ILE A 21 -2.38 15.65 0.56
N ARG A 22 -3.40 15.15 -0.16
CA ARG A 22 -4.32 14.14 0.37
C ARG A 22 -3.64 12.82 0.66
N ALA A 23 -2.69 12.43 -0.19
CA ALA A 23 -1.95 11.19 0.01
C ALA A 23 -1.04 11.31 1.25
N LEU A 24 -0.35 12.42 1.41
CA LEU A 24 0.49 12.66 2.58
C LEU A 24 -0.35 12.68 3.87
N ALA A 25 -1.55 13.26 3.83
CA ALA A 25 -2.44 13.25 4.98
C ALA A 25 -2.85 11.82 5.36
N THR A 26 -3.19 11.00 4.37
CA THR A 26 -3.50 9.58 4.58
C THR A 26 -2.28 8.82 5.10
N ALA A 27 -1.10 9.09 4.55
CA ALA A 27 0.14 8.45 4.99
C ALA A 27 0.44 8.75 6.47
N ARG A 28 0.12 9.94 6.95
CA ARG A 28 0.27 10.29 8.37
C ARG A 28 -0.63 9.44 9.26
N PHE A 29 -1.88 9.20 8.84
CA PHE A 29 -2.77 8.29 9.55
C PHE A 29 -2.22 6.87 9.58
N VAL A 30 -1.68 6.40 8.48
CA VAL A 30 -1.08 5.07 8.39
C VAL A 30 0.14 4.99 9.31
N ALA A 31 1.00 6.00 9.30
CA ALA A 31 2.18 6.07 10.16
C ALA A 31 1.76 6.01 11.64
N GLU A 32 0.78 6.81 12.04
CA GLU A 32 0.26 6.79 13.40
C GLU A 32 -0.25 5.41 13.78
N GLY A 33 -1.02 4.79 12.89
CA GLY A 33 -1.57 3.45 13.14
C GLY A 33 -0.49 2.39 13.33
N PHE A 34 0.61 2.48 12.58
CA PHE A 34 1.75 1.57 12.71
C PHE A 34 2.80 2.03 13.72
N GLN A 35 2.56 3.12 14.42
CA GLN A 35 3.47 3.70 15.41
C GLN A 35 4.81 4.11 14.79
N LEU A 36 4.76 4.61 13.57
CA LEU A 36 5.89 5.20 12.86
C LEU A 36 5.87 6.73 13.01
N GLU A 37 7.03 7.34 12.84
CA GLU A 37 7.15 8.80 12.85
C GLU A 37 6.81 9.39 11.47
N ALA A 38 6.50 10.68 11.43
CA ALA A 38 6.26 11.36 10.17
C ALA A 38 7.47 11.28 9.23
N ASP A 39 8.68 11.24 9.78
CA ASP A 39 9.93 11.13 9.02
C ASP A 39 10.10 9.75 8.35
N ASP A 40 9.33 8.75 8.78
CA ASP A 40 9.33 7.43 8.14
C ASP A 40 8.53 7.40 6.84
N ILE A 41 7.82 8.48 6.53
CA ILE A 41 7.07 8.62 5.28
C ILE A 41 8.01 9.17 4.21
N ILE A 42 8.18 8.41 3.14
CA ILE A 42 9.00 8.82 2.01
C ILE A 42 8.09 9.28 0.87
N GLY A 43 8.13 10.57 0.57
CA GLY A 43 7.38 11.14 -0.54
C GLY A 43 8.04 10.82 -1.87
N VAL A 44 7.26 10.35 -2.83
CA VAL A 44 7.73 9.97 -4.17
C VAL A 44 6.87 10.65 -5.22
N ASP A 45 7.46 11.55 -6.00
CA ASP A 45 6.74 12.31 -7.04
C ASP A 45 6.15 11.39 -8.10
N SER A 46 6.82 10.29 -8.42
CA SER A 46 6.33 9.35 -9.44
C SER A 46 5.04 8.64 -9.04
N LEU A 47 4.65 8.70 -7.76
CA LEU A 47 3.35 8.17 -7.31
C LEU A 47 2.20 9.16 -7.49
N TYR A 48 2.49 10.41 -7.85
CA TYR A 48 1.45 11.39 -8.14
C TYR A 48 0.76 11.02 -9.46
N LEU A 49 -0.54 10.73 -9.41
CA LEU A 49 -1.33 10.27 -10.56
C LEU A 49 -0.70 9.03 -11.24
N ALA A 50 -0.07 8.17 -10.45
CA ALA A 50 0.70 7.05 -10.97
C ALA A 50 -0.18 5.95 -11.59
N PRO A 51 0.23 5.38 -12.74
CA PRO A 51 -0.31 4.11 -13.19
C PRO A 51 0.26 2.95 -12.33
N PRO A 52 -0.35 1.75 -12.39
CA PRO A 52 0.06 0.65 -11.50
C PRO A 52 1.51 0.20 -11.70
N ASP A 53 2.03 0.24 -12.92
CA ASP A 53 3.42 -0.15 -13.18
C ASP A 53 4.43 0.79 -12.53
N ALA A 54 4.14 2.09 -12.48
CA ALA A 54 4.99 3.06 -11.77
C ALA A 54 5.01 2.79 -10.27
N ALA A 55 3.86 2.43 -9.69
CA ALA A 55 3.78 2.07 -8.27
C ALA A 55 4.56 0.78 -7.98
N LEU A 56 4.49 -0.20 -8.88
CA LEU A 56 5.26 -1.44 -8.73
C LEU A 56 6.76 -1.17 -8.77
N ASP A 57 7.22 -0.25 -9.62
CA ASP A 57 8.62 0.16 -9.65
C ASP A 57 9.06 0.79 -8.33
N VAL A 58 8.21 1.58 -7.70
CA VAL A 58 8.50 2.14 -6.38
C VAL A 58 8.66 1.02 -5.35
N LEU A 59 7.76 0.03 -5.35
CA LEU A 59 7.86 -1.13 -4.48
C LEU A 59 9.20 -1.86 -4.65
N ARG A 60 9.67 -2.01 -5.88
CA ARG A 60 10.96 -2.66 -6.15
C ARG A 60 12.13 -1.92 -5.53
N GLY A 61 12.00 -0.64 -5.28
CA GLY A 61 13.03 0.18 -4.64
C GLY A 61 13.03 0.12 -3.12
N THR A 62 12.15 -0.68 -2.51
CA THR A 62 12.11 -0.84 -1.06
C THR A 62 13.41 -1.46 -0.56
N PRO A 63 14.02 -0.92 0.54
CA PRO A 63 15.25 -1.50 1.07
C PRO A 63 15.13 -2.98 1.41
N PRO A 64 16.17 -3.80 1.13
CA PRO A 64 16.07 -5.25 1.30
C PRO A 64 15.81 -5.72 2.73
N ASP A 65 16.17 -4.93 3.74
CA ASP A 65 15.95 -5.25 5.16
C ASP A 65 14.54 -4.90 5.63
N VAL A 66 13.76 -4.20 4.82
CA VAL A 66 12.36 -3.91 5.13
C VAL A 66 11.50 -5.11 4.72
N THR A 67 10.72 -5.63 5.65
CA THR A 67 9.88 -6.81 5.42
C THR A 67 8.42 -6.46 5.21
N SER A 68 7.99 -5.24 5.55
CA SER A 68 6.61 -4.81 5.41
C SER A 68 6.56 -3.33 5.03
N VAL A 69 5.82 -3.01 3.99
CA VAL A 69 5.76 -1.67 3.41
C VAL A 69 4.32 -1.29 3.09
N ALA A 70 3.99 -0.03 3.27
CA ALA A 70 2.73 0.54 2.81
C ALA A 70 2.98 1.49 1.65
N VAL A 71 2.07 1.51 0.69
CA VAL A 71 2.09 2.44 -0.44
C VAL A 71 0.80 3.23 -0.45
N VAL A 72 0.90 4.55 -0.47
CA VAL A 72 -0.25 5.46 -0.39
C VAL A 72 -0.27 6.36 -1.62
N PHE A 73 -1.29 6.23 -2.44
CA PHE A 73 -1.52 7.10 -3.58
C PHE A 73 -3.00 7.03 -3.98
N HIS A 74 -3.38 7.62 -5.11
CA HIS A 74 -4.78 7.86 -5.44
C HIS A 74 -5.33 6.96 -6.54
N ASN A 75 -6.66 6.90 -6.61
CA ASN A 75 -7.38 6.32 -7.73
C ASN A 75 -7.17 7.17 -9.00
N PRO A 76 -7.26 6.57 -10.20
CA PRO A 76 -7.56 5.16 -10.40
C PRO A 76 -6.34 4.23 -10.22
N GLY A 77 -5.15 4.78 -10.08
CA GLY A 77 -3.90 4.01 -10.03
C GLY A 77 -3.88 2.96 -8.93
N ILE A 78 -4.35 3.31 -7.73
CA ILE A 78 -4.32 2.37 -6.60
C ILE A 78 -5.27 1.19 -6.82
N THR A 79 -6.47 1.43 -7.36
CA THR A 79 -7.40 0.34 -7.68
C THR A 79 -6.83 -0.55 -8.78
N ASP A 80 -6.23 0.07 -9.80
CA ASP A 80 -5.59 -0.68 -10.89
C ASP A 80 -4.44 -1.52 -10.37
N LEU A 81 -3.65 -1.01 -9.43
CA LEU A 81 -2.57 -1.77 -8.81
C LEU A 81 -3.11 -2.98 -8.03
N VAL A 82 -4.17 -2.80 -7.26
CA VAL A 82 -4.78 -3.91 -6.51
C VAL A 82 -5.21 -5.03 -7.47
N ASN A 83 -5.89 -4.68 -8.55
CA ASN A 83 -6.35 -5.66 -9.53
C ASN A 83 -5.18 -6.32 -10.27
N LEU A 84 -4.13 -5.56 -10.59
CA LEU A 84 -2.93 -6.09 -11.22
C LEU A 84 -2.25 -7.13 -10.33
N LEU A 85 -2.02 -6.79 -9.05
CA LEU A 85 -1.34 -7.69 -8.12
C LEU A 85 -2.20 -8.89 -7.73
N ALA A 86 -3.52 -8.74 -7.72
CA ALA A 86 -4.43 -9.86 -7.48
C ALA A 86 -4.52 -10.81 -8.68
N GLY A 87 -4.13 -10.36 -9.87
CA GLY A 87 -4.21 -11.15 -11.09
C GLY A 87 -5.63 -11.30 -11.64
N MET A 88 -6.58 -10.53 -11.14
CA MET A 88 -7.97 -10.55 -11.56
C MET A 88 -8.67 -9.28 -11.07
N HIS A 89 -9.82 -8.97 -11.66
CA HIS A 89 -10.63 -7.83 -11.23
C HIS A 89 -11.32 -8.18 -9.90
N VAL A 90 -10.82 -7.61 -8.79
CA VAL A 90 -11.39 -7.82 -7.45
C VAL A 90 -12.11 -6.59 -6.91
N LEU A 91 -11.83 -5.41 -7.47
CA LEU A 91 -12.40 -4.14 -7.05
C LEU A 91 -12.77 -3.27 -8.24
N ASP A 92 -13.93 -2.62 -8.18
CA ASP A 92 -14.24 -1.52 -9.09
C ASP A 92 -13.58 -0.22 -8.63
N ASN A 93 -13.51 -0.02 -7.32
CA ASN A 93 -12.93 1.18 -6.72
C ASN A 93 -12.54 0.91 -5.27
N LEU A 94 -11.28 1.18 -4.93
CA LEU A 94 -10.85 1.16 -3.53
C LEU A 94 -11.33 2.46 -2.87
N PRO A 95 -12.24 2.38 -1.89
CA PRO A 95 -12.81 3.59 -1.30
C PRO A 95 -11.79 4.36 -0.47
N THR A 96 -12.14 5.59 -0.12
CA THR A 96 -11.33 6.43 0.79
C THR A 96 -11.05 5.67 2.09
N PHE A 97 -9.81 5.68 2.53
CA PHE A 97 -9.30 4.89 3.67
C PHE A 97 -9.45 3.38 3.49
N GLY A 98 -9.73 2.93 2.28
CA GLY A 98 -9.66 1.51 1.96
C GLY A 98 -8.21 1.04 1.89
N MET A 99 -7.99 -0.22 2.22
CA MET A 99 -6.66 -0.84 2.19
C MET A 99 -6.76 -2.24 1.60
N ALA A 100 -5.83 -2.57 0.71
CA ALA A 100 -5.64 -3.93 0.25
C ALA A 100 -4.31 -4.44 0.80
N GLN A 101 -4.34 -5.61 1.40
CA GLN A 101 -3.18 -6.23 2.01
C GLN A 101 -2.74 -7.43 1.18
N PHE A 102 -1.47 -7.43 0.81
CA PHE A 102 -0.85 -8.48 0.02
C PHE A 102 0.34 -9.07 0.76
N SER A 103 0.70 -10.29 0.39
CA SER A 103 1.95 -10.90 0.81
C SER A 103 2.73 -11.40 -0.41
N THR A 104 4.05 -11.46 -0.26
CA THR A 104 4.94 -11.99 -1.28
C THR A 104 6.12 -12.66 -0.61
N ARG A 105 6.69 -13.66 -1.29
CA ARG A 105 7.93 -14.31 -0.87
C ARG A 105 9.13 -13.83 -1.68
N GLU A 106 8.87 -12.99 -2.68
CA GLU A 106 9.91 -12.47 -3.56
C GLU A 106 10.61 -11.28 -2.92
N ALA A 107 11.91 -11.13 -3.19
CA ALA A 107 12.63 -9.91 -2.83
C ALA A 107 12.02 -8.72 -3.58
N TRP A 108 12.01 -7.55 -2.95
CA TRP A 108 11.39 -6.35 -3.55
C TRP A 108 11.94 -6.06 -4.95
N ALA A 109 13.26 -6.17 -5.11
CA ALA A 109 13.91 -5.84 -6.39
C ALA A 109 13.42 -6.70 -7.56
N TYR A 110 12.92 -7.90 -7.29
CA TYR A 110 12.49 -8.86 -8.31
C TYR A 110 10.97 -9.07 -8.32
N ALA A 111 10.22 -8.27 -7.58
CA ALA A 111 8.78 -8.41 -7.48
C ALA A 111 8.09 -8.22 -8.84
N GLN A 112 7.20 -9.14 -9.17
CA GLN A 112 6.33 -9.12 -10.35
C GLN A 112 4.89 -9.17 -9.87
N PRO A 113 3.91 -8.76 -10.70
CA PRO A 113 2.51 -8.88 -10.27
C PRO A 113 2.14 -10.28 -9.77
N ALA A 114 2.61 -11.33 -10.43
CA ALA A 114 2.35 -12.72 -10.04
C ALA A 114 3.02 -13.15 -8.74
N SER A 115 3.96 -12.35 -8.21
CA SER A 115 4.64 -12.63 -6.94
C SER A 115 3.75 -12.40 -5.72
N PHE A 116 2.63 -11.68 -5.89
CA PHE A 116 1.79 -11.23 -4.79
C PHE A 116 0.55 -12.09 -4.64
N SER A 117 0.14 -12.27 -3.39
CA SER A 117 -1.14 -12.90 -3.05
C SER A 117 -1.97 -11.92 -2.25
N LEU A 118 -3.21 -11.71 -2.64
CA LEU A 118 -4.13 -10.84 -1.93
C LEU A 118 -4.63 -11.55 -0.66
N ASP A 119 -4.38 -10.95 0.50
CA ASP A 119 -4.77 -11.52 1.78
C ASP A 119 -6.15 -11.04 2.21
N ARG A 120 -6.40 -9.73 2.11
CA ARG A 120 -7.69 -9.14 2.50
C ARG A 120 -7.84 -7.74 1.95
N ILE A 121 -9.09 -7.28 1.91
CA ILE A 121 -9.44 -5.89 1.62
C ILE A 121 -10.16 -5.35 2.85
N ILE A 122 -9.68 -4.22 3.36
CA ILE A 122 -10.22 -3.56 4.55
C ILE A 122 -10.79 -2.21 4.12
N THR A 123 -12.02 -1.93 4.51
CA THR A 123 -12.65 -0.64 4.26
C THR A 123 -13.21 -0.11 5.58
N PRO A 124 -13.59 1.18 5.65
CA PRO A 124 -14.25 1.70 6.85
C PRO A 124 -15.52 0.94 7.22
N LYS A 125 -16.13 0.21 6.26
CA LYS A 125 -17.34 -0.59 6.50
C LYS A 125 -17.05 -2.01 6.99
N GLY A 126 -15.80 -2.48 6.88
CA GLY A 126 -15.48 -3.81 7.33
C GLY A 126 -14.26 -4.42 6.64
N VAL A 127 -14.01 -5.69 6.95
CA VAL A 127 -12.89 -6.46 6.42
C VAL A 127 -13.44 -7.57 5.54
N ARG A 128 -12.87 -7.70 4.34
CA ARG A 128 -13.18 -8.79 3.42
C ARG A 128 -11.92 -9.64 3.22
N SER A 129 -11.99 -10.91 3.63
CA SER A 129 -10.92 -11.88 3.44
C SER A 129 -11.19 -12.70 2.19
N LEU A 130 -10.12 -13.07 1.51
CA LEU A 130 -10.20 -13.94 0.33
C LEU A 130 -9.59 -15.30 0.61
#